data_75b9f56359c24f0b7178ddf49c64942e
#
_entry.id   75b9f56359c24f0b7178ddf49c64942e
#
_cell.length_a   1.000
_cell.length_b   1.000
_cell.length_c   1.000
_cell.angle_alpha   90.00
_cell.angle_beta   90.00
_cell.angle_gamma   90.00
#
_symmetry.space_group_name_H-M   'P 1'
#
loop_
_entity.id
_entity.type
_entity.pdbx_description
1 polymer ?
#
loop_
_entity_poly.entity_id
_entity_poly.type
_entity_poly.pdbx_seq_one_letter_code
_entity_poly.pdbx_strand_id
1 'polypeptide(L)'
;RIDKDAGTLTVVDNGLGMTADEIRKYINQVAFSSAEDFIEKFKGMEDKNEIIGHFGLGFYSSFMVADKVEIRSLSYQKDAEAVHWTCAGTTSYELESSDKKERGTEIVLYLNDDEKEFLEKDRVSDVLKKFCNFLPVSICLEGEEVNDKNPLWTKSASEISDDEYLEFYRKLYPMSQDPLFWIHLNIDFPFYLKGIVYF
;
A
#
# COMPACT_ATOMS: atom_id res chain seq x y z
N ARG A 1 3.79 11.59 -2.25
CA ARG A 1 4.20 13.00 -2.35
C ARG A 1 3.27 13.85 -1.53
N ILE A 2 3.82 14.87 -0.89
CA ILE A 2 3.08 15.82 -0.05
C ILE A 2 3.18 17.21 -0.69
N ASP A 3 2.04 17.89 -0.85
CA ASP A 3 1.98 19.27 -1.30
C ASP A 3 1.21 20.07 -0.24
N LYS A 4 1.96 20.83 0.57
CA LYS A 4 1.40 21.67 1.65
C LYS A 4 0.58 22.83 1.14
N ASP A 5 0.98 23.42 0.00
CA ASP A 5 0.30 24.58 -0.57
C ASP A 5 -1.03 24.18 -1.18
N ALA A 6 -1.09 23.03 -1.85
CA ALA A 6 -2.32 22.47 -2.38
C ALA A 6 -3.16 21.72 -1.33
N GLY A 7 -2.60 21.42 -0.14
CA GLY A 7 -3.25 20.62 0.89
C GLY A 7 -3.47 19.16 0.49
N THR A 8 -2.55 18.58 -0.29
CA THR A 8 -2.74 17.23 -0.85
C THR A 8 -1.67 16.24 -0.43
N LEU A 9 -2.11 15.00 -0.26
CA LEU A 9 -1.27 13.81 -0.19
C LEU A 9 -1.51 12.96 -1.44
N THR A 10 -0.44 12.67 -2.20
CA THR A 10 -0.53 11.90 -3.44
C THR A 10 0.17 10.55 -3.30
N VAL A 11 -0.54 9.47 -3.61
CA VAL A 11 0.01 8.11 -3.70
C VAL A 11 0.11 7.72 -5.17
N VAL A 12 1.27 7.23 -5.59
CA VAL A 12 1.55 6.85 -7.00
C VAL A 12 2.06 5.43 -7.04
N ASP A 13 1.50 4.62 -7.93
CA ASP A 13 2.02 3.31 -8.27
C ASP A 13 2.35 3.19 -9.77
N ASN A 14 3.21 2.24 -10.10
CA ASN A 14 3.53 1.84 -11.47
C ASN A 14 2.93 0.47 -11.83
N GLY A 15 1.84 0.10 -11.17
CA GLY A 15 1.12 -1.16 -11.34
C GLY A 15 0.43 -1.31 -12.69
N LEU A 16 -0.61 -2.12 -12.72
CA LEU A 16 -1.35 -2.40 -13.97
C LEU A 16 -2.13 -1.19 -14.48
N GLY A 17 -2.44 -0.24 -13.61
CA GLY A 17 -3.37 0.82 -13.93
C GLY A 17 -4.79 0.30 -14.18
N MET A 18 -5.71 1.20 -14.50
CA MET A 18 -7.13 0.90 -14.74
C MET A 18 -7.64 1.62 -15.97
N THR A 19 -8.53 0.94 -16.72
CA THR A 19 -9.37 1.55 -17.74
C THR A 19 -10.58 2.24 -17.13
N ALA A 20 -11.34 3.01 -17.91
CA ALA A 20 -12.58 3.65 -17.45
C ALA A 20 -13.61 2.62 -16.93
N ASP A 21 -13.71 1.46 -17.56
CA ASP A 21 -14.65 0.40 -17.16
C ASP A 21 -14.19 -0.30 -15.88
N GLU A 22 -12.87 -0.50 -15.70
CA GLU A 22 -12.30 -1.02 -14.47
C GLU A 22 -12.51 -0.06 -13.29
N ILE A 23 -12.38 1.26 -13.50
CA ILE A 23 -12.72 2.26 -12.48
C ILE A 23 -14.20 2.18 -12.11
N ARG A 24 -15.10 2.10 -13.09
CA ARG A 24 -16.55 1.93 -12.82
C ARG A 24 -16.85 0.66 -12.03
N LYS A 25 -16.12 -0.43 -12.32
CA LYS A 25 -16.30 -1.71 -11.64
C LYS A 25 -15.69 -1.75 -10.23
N TYR A 26 -14.44 -1.32 -10.07
CA TYR A 26 -13.68 -1.54 -8.84
C TYR A 26 -13.67 -0.35 -7.89
N ILE A 27 -13.90 0.86 -8.40
CA ILE A 27 -13.91 2.08 -7.58
C ILE A 27 -15.34 2.52 -7.24
N ASN A 28 -16.27 2.42 -8.18
CA ASN A 28 -17.63 2.92 -7.97
C ASN A 28 -18.58 1.86 -7.37
N GLN A 29 -18.18 0.59 -7.32
CA GLN A 29 -18.97 -0.48 -6.70
C GLN A 29 -18.31 -0.91 -5.40
N VAL A 30 -19.02 -0.70 -4.29
CA VAL A 30 -18.54 -1.07 -2.95
C VAL A 30 -18.34 -2.57 -2.84
N ALA A 31 -17.25 -2.99 -2.20
CA ALA A 31 -16.88 -4.39 -1.98
C ALA A 31 -16.60 -5.21 -3.27
N PHE A 32 -16.30 -4.55 -4.38
CA PHE A 32 -15.76 -5.21 -5.57
C PHE A 32 -14.24 -5.15 -5.56
N SER A 33 -13.58 -6.31 -5.54
CA SER A 33 -12.12 -6.42 -5.61
C SER A 33 -11.68 -6.94 -6.97
N SER A 34 -10.62 -6.35 -7.51
CA SER A 34 -9.94 -6.89 -8.70
C SER A 34 -9.07 -8.11 -8.42
N ALA A 35 -8.92 -8.50 -7.15
CA ALA A 35 -8.05 -9.60 -6.73
C ALA A 35 -8.44 -10.94 -7.39
N GLU A 36 -9.73 -11.26 -7.46
CA GLU A 36 -10.19 -12.49 -8.10
C GLU A 36 -9.93 -12.50 -9.61
N ASP A 37 -10.26 -11.40 -10.30
CA ASP A 37 -10.01 -11.23 -11.73
C ASP A 37 -8.51 -11.27 -12.04
N PHE A 38 -7.68 -10.72 -11.15
CA PHE A 38 -6.22 -10.78 -11.25
C PHE A 38 -5.70 -12.21 -11.11
N ILE A 39 -6.11 -12.93 -10.06
CA ILE A 39 -5.74 -14.33 -9.85
C ILE A 39 -6.15 -15.18 -11.04
N GLU A 40 -7.32 -14.94 -11.61
CA GLU A 40 -7.81 -15.70 -12.76
C GLU A 40 -7.02 -15.43 -14.04
N LYS A 41 -6.67 -14.18 -14.32
CA LYS A 41 -5.87 -13.77 -15.49
C LYS A 41 -4.41 -14.26 -15.41
N PHE A 42 -3.86 -14.33 -14.22
CA PHE A 42 -2.45 -14.68 -13.97
C PHE A 42 -2.29 -16.05 -13.27
N LYS A 43 -3.21 -16.99 -13.52
CA LYS A 43 -3.13 -18.39 -13.08
C LYS A 43 -1.81 -19.00 -13.56
N GLY A 44 -0.90 -19.29 -12.64
CA GLY A 44 0.43 -19.84 -12.91
C GLY A 44 1.58 -19.03 -12.31
N MET A 45 1.34 -17.86 -11.77
CA MET A 45 2.27 -17.16 -10.88
C MET A 45 2.17 -17.79 -9.49
N GLU A 46 3.30 -18.25 -8.95
CA GLU A 46 3.36 -19.20 -7.82
C GLU A 46 2.90 -18.64 -6.46
N ASP A 47 2.66 -17.34 -6.30
CA ASP A 47 2.33 -16.76 -5.00
C ASP A 47 0.97 -16.05 -4.94
N LYS A 48 -0.06 -16.84 -4.63
CA LYS A 48 -1.39 -16.29 -4.25
C LYS A 48 -1.35 -15.46 -2.95
N ASN A 49 -0.29 -15.57 -2.17
CA ASN A 49 -0.13 -14.91 -0.87
C ASN A 49 0.38 -13.45 -0.98
N GLU A 50 0.76 -12.99 -2.17
CA GLU A 50 1.25 -11.63 -2.40
C GLU A 50 0.12 -10.59 -2.57
N ILE A 51 -1.12 -11.02 -2.72
CA ILE A 51 -2.26 -10.10 -2.86
C ILE A 51 -2.69 -9.64 -1.47
N ILE A 52 -2.48 -8.37 -1.17
CA ILE A 52 -2.78 -7.76 0.13
C ILE A 52 -4.26 -7.39 0.23
N GLY A 53 -4.86 -6.85 -0.83
CA GLY A 53 -6.23 -6.37 -0.86
C GLY A 53 -7.22 -7.39 -1.41
N HIS A 54 -8.18 -7.84 -0.59
CA HIS A 54 -9.17 -8.84 -0.99
C HIS A 54 -10.62 -8.32 -1.02
N PHE A 55 -10.93 -7.25 -0.29
CA PHE A 55 -12.33 -6.89 0.01
C PHE A 55 -12.87 -5.72 -0.81
N GLY A 56 -12.03 -5.01 -1.59
CA GLY A 56 -12.47 -3.84 -2.37
C GLY A 56 -12.96 -2.66 -1.52
N LEU A 57 -12.57 -2.60 -0.23
CA LEU A 57 -13.03 -1.56 0.70
C LEU A 57 -11.94 -0.54 1.05
N GLY A 58 -10.67 -0.88 0.87
CA GLY A 58 -9.53 -0.05 1.31
C GLY A 58 -9.52 1.34 0.70
N PHE A 59 -9.92 1.47 -0.56
CA PHE A 59 -9.99 2.75 -1.26
C PHE A 59 -10.92 3.75 -0.57
N TYR A 60 -12.05 3.29 -0.03
CA TYR A 60 -13.06 4.17 0.59
C TYR A 60 -12.57 4.83 1.88
N SER A 61 -11.54 4.28 2.53
CA SER A 61 -10.90 4.91 3.69
C SER A 61 -10.27 6.26 3.34
N SER A 62 -10.00 6.53 2.06
CA SER A 62 -9.53 7.83 1.57
C SER A 62 -10.46 8.98 1.96
N PHE A 63 -11.78 8.74 1.97
CA PHE A 63 -12.78 9.73 2.35
C PHE A 63 -12.90 9.97 3.87
N MET A 64 -12.18 9.20 4.70
CA MET A 64 -12.06 9.51 6.13
C MET A 64 -11.12 10.68 6.37
N VAL A 65 -10.15 10.89 5.46
CA VAL A 65 -9.10 11.90 5.62
C VAL A 65 -9.17 13.01 4.55
N ALA A 66 -9.98 12.86 3.51
CA ALA A 66 -10.05 13.77 2.38
C ALA A 66 -11.49 14.19 2.04
N ASP A 67 -11.68 15.46 1.75
CA ASP A 67 -12.95 16.01 1.24
C ASP A 67 -13.15 15.72 -0.24
N LYS A 68 -12.05 15.54 -0.98
CA LYS A 68 -12.06 15.21 -2.41
C LYS A 68 -10.93 14.22 -2.72
N VAL A 69 -11.22 13.25 -3.59
CA VAL A 69 -10.25 12.28 -4.10
C VAL A 69 -10.26 12.31 -5.62
N GLU A 70 -9.06 12.35 -6.20
CA GLU A 70 -8.86 12.18 -7.63
C GLU A 70 -8.06 10.91 -7.91
N ILE A 71 -8.39 10.22 -9.00
CA ILE A 71 -7.62 9.10 -9.53
C ILE A 71 -7.25 9.41 -10.97
N ARG A 72 -5.96 9.36 -11.28
CA ARG A 72 -5.46 9.38 -12.66
C ARG A 72 -4.82 8.04 -12.95
N SER A 73 -5.31 7.32 -13.96
CA SER A 73 -4.84 5.99 -14.24
C SER A 73 -4.64 5.75 -15.74
N LEU A 74 -3.58 4.98 -16.08
CA LEU A 74 -3.36 4.46 -17.42
C LEU A 74 -3.12 2.96 -17.31
N SER A 75 -4.00 2.19 -17.94
CA SER A 75 -3.94 0.73 -17.93
C SER A 75 -2.77 0.21 -18.76
N TYR A 76 -2.23 -0.97 -18.37
CA TYR A 76 -1.24 -1.73 -19.15
C TYR A 76 -1.79 -2.28 -20.47
N GLN A 77 -3.09 -2.28 -20.63
CA GLN A 77 -3.75 -2.84 -21.83
C GLN A 77 -3.36 -2.02 -23.05
N LYS A 78 -3.14 -2.74 -24.17
CA LYS A 78 -2.79 -2.08 -25.42
C LYS A 78 -3.90 -1.15 -25.86
N ASP A 79 -3.51 0.04 -26.32
CA ASP A 79 -4.42 1.09 -26.82
C ASP A 79 -5.41 1.62 -25.75
N ALA A 80 -5.12 1.39 -24.45
CA ALA A 80 -5.91 1.97 -23.36
C ALA A 80 -5.73 3.48 -23.31
N GLU A 81 -6.83 4.19 -23.11
CA GLU A 81 -6.83 5.63 -22.84
C GLU A 81 -6.65 5.92 -21.35
N ALA A 82 -5.89 6.97 -21.05
CA ALA A 82 -5.74 7.43 -19.69
C ALA A 82 -7.03 8.09 -19.19
N VAL A 83 -7.34 7.86 -17.92
CA VAL A 83 -8.59 8.32 -17.30
C VAL A 83 -8.32 9.16 -16.06
N HIS A 84 -9.23 10.11 -15.82
CA HIS A 84 -9.27 10.94 -14.63
C HIS A 84 -10.65 10.80 -13.98
N TRP A 85 -10.66 10.35 -12.75
CA TRP A 85 -11.86 10.19 -11.94
C TRP A 85 -11.79 11.15 -10.74
N THR A 86 -12.91 11.77 -10.40
CA THR A 86 -13.00 12.71 -9.27
C THR A 86 -14.28 12.47 -8.48
N CYS A 87 -14.17 12.49 -7.15
CA CYS A 87 -15.31 12.44 -6.24
C CYS A 87 -15.05 13.27 -4.99
N ALA A 88 -16.06 14.02 -4.56
CA ALA A 88 -16.06 14.84 -3.34
C ALA A 88 -16.82 14.16 -2.18
N GLY A 89 -16.65 12.84 -2.01
CA GLY A 89 -17.29 12.10 -0.93
C GLY A 89 -18.81 11.96 -1.04
N THR A 90 -19.38 12.29 -2.21
CA THR A 90 -20.82 12.18 -2.51
C THR A 90 -21.11 10.90 -3.31
N THR A 91 -22.38 10.67 -3.62
CA THR A 91 -22.79 9.57 -4.52
C THR A 91 -22.50 9.86 -5.99
N SER A 92 -22.05 11.06 -6.32
CA SER A 92 -21.73 11.50 -7.68
C SER A 92 -20.22 11.53 -7.87
N TYR A 93 -19.79 11.16 -9.05
CA TYR A 93 -18.40 11.23 -9.50
C TYR A 93 -18.32 11.76 -10.93
N GLU A 94 -17.16 12.26 -11.31
CA GLU A 94 -16.83 12.65 -12.67
C GLU A 94 -15.79 11.67 -13.22
N LEU A 95 -15.88 11.33 -14.52
CA LEU A 95 -14.93 10.46 -15.18
C LEU A 95 -14.66 11.01 -16.58
N GLU A 96 -13.43 11.44 -16.79
CA GLU A 96 -12.98 12.13 -17.99
C GLU A 96 -11.71 11.48 -18.56
N SER A 97 -11.26 11.93 -19.74
CA SER A 97 -9.95 11.57 -20.26
C SER A 97 -8.83 12.26 -19.45
N SER A 98 -7.67 11.62 -19.38
CA SER A 98 -6.47 12.15 -18.72
C SER A 98 -5.31 12.27 -19.70
N ASP A 99 -4.37 13.13 -19.38
CA ASP A 99 -3.10 13.29 -20.10
C ASP A 99 -1.96 12.41 -19.56
N LYS A 100 -2.24 11.53 -18.59
CA LYS A 100 -1.25 10.62 -18.00
C LYS A 100 -0.59 9.75 -19.08
N LYS A 101 0.77 9.75 -19.12
CA LYS A 101 1.56 9.06 -20.13
C LYS A 101 2.15 7.74 -19.66
N GLU A 102 2.32 7.60 -18.36
CA GLU A 102 2.94 6.43 -17.76
C GLU A 102 1.88 5.49 -17.18
N ARG A 103 2.08 4.19 -17.38
CA ARG A 103 1.25 3.13 -16.78
C ARG A 103 1.24 3.25 -15.26
N GLY A 104 0.13 2.89 -14.65
CA GLY A 104 -0.07 2.88 -13.20
C GLY A 104 -1.14 3.85 -12.76
N THR A 105 -1.27 4.02 -11.44
CA THR A 105 -2.31 4.85 -10.84
C THR A 105 -1.71 5.92 -9.95
N GLU A 106 -2.31 7.09 -9.98
CA GLU A 106 -2.06 8.23 -9.10
C GLU A 106 -3.34 8.57 -8.38
N ILE A 107 -3.31 8.56 -7.04
CA ILE A 107 -4.43 8.92 -6.18
C ILE A 107 -4.06 10.20 -5.45
N VAL A 108 -4.82 11.27 -5.63
CA VAL A 108 -4.64 12.55 -4.98
C VAL A 108 -5.72 12.74 -3.93
N LEU A 109 -5.32 12.87 -2.68
CA LEU A 109 -6.18 13.10 -1.52
C LEU A 109 -6.11 14.59 -1.17
N TYR A 110 -7.21 15.32 -1.31
CA TYR A 110 -7.35 16.68 -0.81
C TYR A 110 -7.79 16.60 0.65
N LEU A 111 -6.83 16.75 1.55
CA LEU A 111 -7.03 16.50 2.97
C LEU A 111 -8.02 17.51 3.58
N ASN A 112 -8.92 16.99 4.41
CA ASN A 112 -9.84 17.83 5.17
C ASN A 112 -9.11 18.59 6.29
N ASP A 113 -9.77 19.55 6.91
CA ASP A 113 -9.15 20.43 7.90
C ASP A 113 -8.69 19.69 9.17
N ASP A 114 -9.37 18.63 9.55
CA ASP A 114 -9.05 17.84 10.75
C ASP A 114 -7.84 16.91 10.56
N GLU A 115 -7.49 16.57 9.31
CA GLU A 115 -6.47 15.59 8.96
C GLU A 115 -5.21 16.22 8.32
N LYS A 116 -5.02 17.52 8.47
CA LYS A 116 -3.84 18.26 7.96
C LYS A 116 -2.52 17.78 8.54
N GLU A 117 -2.53 17.00 9.62
CA GLU A 117 -1.32 16.36 10.15
C GLU A 117 -0.61 15.48 9.11
N PHE A 118 -1.34 14.91 8.14
CA PHE A 118 -0.77 14.13 7.04
C PHE A 118 -0.09 14.98 5.95
N LEU A 119 -0.06 16.29 6.08
CA LEU A 119 0.82 17.18 5.30
C LEU A 119 2.25 17.23 5.90
N GLU A 120 2.46 16.67 7.09
CA GLU A 120 3.77 16.62 7.71
C GLU A 120 4.49 15.30 7.34
N LYS A 121 5.71 15.42 6.76
CA LYS A 121 6.52 14.27 6.31
C LYS A 121 6.74 13.26 7.46
N ASP A 122 7.05 13.74 8.65
CA ASP A 122 7.33 12.88 9.80
C ASP A 122 6.09 12.05 10.19
N ARG A 123 4.91 12.67 10.17
CA ARG A 123 3.65 11.97 10.46
C ARG A 123 3.37 10.84 9.47
N VAL A 124 3.52 11.12 8.17
CA VAL A 124 3.35 10.11 7.12
C VAL A 124 4.41 9.01 7.24
N SER A 125 5.67 9.39 7.52
CA SER A 125 6.74 8.44 7.75
C SER A 125 6.45 7.47 8.90
N ASP A 126 5.93 7.98 10.03
CA ASP A 126 5.57 7.16 11.20
C ASP A 126 4.47 6.15 10.87
N VAL A 127 3.44 6.59 10.13
CA VAL A 127 2.36 5.70 9.67
C VAL A 127 2.90 4.62 8.73
N LEU A 128 3.73 4.99 7.76
CA LEU A 128 4.33 4.03 6.83
C LEU A 128 5.24 3.03 7.55
N LYS A 129 6.08 3.48 8.48
CA LYS A 129 6.93 2.60 9.28
C LYS A 129 6.11 1.65 10.16
N LYS A 130 5.03 2.13 10.74
CA LYS A 130 4.18 1.32 11.62
C LYS A 130 3.41 0.24 10.89
N PHE A 131 2.83 0.55 9.72
CA PHE A 131 1.86 -0.32 9.05
C PHE A 131 2.36 -0.92 7.74
N CYS A 132 3.38 -0.33 7.12
CA CYS A 132 3.84 -0.70 5.79
C CYS A 132 5.32 -1.11 5.74
N ASN A 133 6.01 -1.13 6.90
CA ASN A 133 7.46 -1.33 6.97
C ASN A 133 7.94 -2.60 6.23
N PHE A 134 7.15 -3.66 6.26
CA PHE A 134 7.53 -4.97 5.72
C PHE A 134 6.70 -5.40 4.51
N LEU A 135 6.10 -4.45 3.80
CA LEU A 135 5.45 -4.78 2.53
C LEU A 135 6.50 -5.18 1.47
N PRO A 136 6.18 -6.15 0.61
CA PRO A 136 7.13 -6.70 -0.38
C PRO A 136 7.38 -5.78 -1.57
N VAL A 137 6.90 -4.54 -1.52
CA VAL A 137 7.06 -3.51 -2.55
C VAL A 137 7.81 -2.31 -1.99
N SER A 138 8.64 -1.65 -2.80
CA SER A 138 9.31 -0.41 -2.38
C SER A 138 8.30 0.71 -2.15
N ILE A 139 8.38 1.34 -1.00
CA ILE A 139 7.59 2.53 -0.65
C ILE A 139 8.54 3.70 -0.50
N CYS A 140 8.33 4.73 -1.33
CA CYS A 140 9.15 5.94 -1.29
C CYS A 140 8.31 7.11 -0.78
N LEU A 141 8.82 7.84 0.21
CA LEU A 141 8.27 9.09 0.69
C LEU A 141 9.22 10.21 0.28
N GLU A 142 8.74 11.16 -0.54
CA GLU A 142 9.54 12.28 -1.06
C GLU A 142 10.88 11.82 -1.72
N GLY A 143 10.83 10.66 -2.42
CA GLY A 143 11.99 10.10 -3.12
C GLY A 143 12.91 9.21 -2.27
N GLU A 144 12.68 9.08 -0.97
CA GLU A 144 13.43 8.22 -0.06
C GLU A 144 12.67 6.92 0.22
N GLU A 145 13.30 5.75 0.06
CA GLU A 145 12.71 4.46 0.42
C GLU A 145 12.58 4.36 1.94
N VAL A 146 11.38 4.04 2.43
CA VAL A 146 11.05 4.09 3.87
C VAL A 146 10.73 2.73 4.49
N ASN A 147 10.65 1.67 3.71
CA ASN A 147 10.31 0.33 4.18
C ASN A 147 11.41 -0.70 3.91
N ASP A 148 11.34 -1.83 4.62
CA ASP A 148 12.25 -2.96 4.52
C ASP A 148 11.53 -4.16 3.86
N LYS A 149 11.85 -4.44 2.61
CA LYS A 149 11.19 -5.51 1.83
C LYS A 149 11.62 -6.91 2.23
N ASN A 150 12.72 -7.05 2.96
CA ASN A 150 13.33 -8.33 3.30
C ASN A 150 13.45 -8.48 4.82
N PRO A 151 12.32 -8.56 5.54
CA PRO A 151 12.35 -8.73 6.98
C PRO A 151 13.05 -10.04 7.37
N LEU A 152 13.69 -10.05 8.54
CA LEU A 152 14.53 -11.16 8.98
C LEU A 152 13.80 -12.51 9.00
N TRP A 153 12.50 -12.52 9.26
CA TRP A 153 11.69 -13.75 9.28
C TRP A 153 11.44 -14.38 7.91
N THR A 154 11.87 -13.77 6.81
CA THR A 154 11.83 -14.40 5.47
C THR A 154 12.95 -15.40 5.27
N LYS A 155 14.03 -15.30 6.04
CA LYS A 155 15.12 -16.27 6.06
C LYS A 155 14.73 -17.51 6.90
N SER A 156 15.41 -18.62 6.67
CA SER A 156 15.31 -19.80 7.56
C SER A 156 15.93 -19.49 8.94
N ALA A 157 15.30 -19.94 10.03
CA ALA A 157 15.84 -19.76 11.37
C ALA A 157 17.26 -20.32 11.55
N SER A 158 17.61 -21.37 10.79
CA SER A 158 18.95 -21.97 10.82
C SER A 158 20.03 -21.14 10.14
N GLU A 159 19.65 -20.11 9.38
CA GLU A 159 20.56 -19.22 8.65
C GLU A 159 20.77 -17.89 9.37
N ILE A 160 20.13 -17.70 10.52
CA ILE A 160 20.15 -16.44 11.27
C ILE A 160 20.91 -16.65 12.57
N SER A 161 21.90 -15.82 12.82
CA SER A 161 22.63 -15.80 14.09
C SER A 161 21.87 -15.04 15.19
N ASP A 162 22.21 -15.31 16.45
CA ASP A 162 21.64 -14.60 17.60
C ASP A 162 21.90 -13.10 17.52
N ASP A 163 23.05 -12.68 17.01
CA ASP A 163 23.39 -11.26 16.82
C ASP A 163 22.47 -10.61 15.78
N GLU A 164 22.12 -11.28 14.67
CA GLU A 164 21.17 -10.75 13.66
C GLU A 164 19.76 -10.58 14.26
N TYR A 165 19.31 -11.51 15.14
CA TYR A 165 18.03 -11.35 15.84
C TYR A 165 18.04 -10.14 16.77
N LEU A 166 19.13 -9.92 17.52
CA LEU A 166 19.26 -8.77 18.41
C LEU A 166 19.35 -7.45 17.65
N GLU A 167 20.12 -7.39 16.55
CA GLU A 167 20.22 -6.21 15.69
C GLU A 167 18.86 -5.85 15.09
N PHE A 168 18.12 -6.86 14.60
CA PHE A 168 16.79 -6.66 14.04
C PHE A 168 15.82 -6.13 15.11
N TYR A 169 15.85 -6.66 16.32
CA TYR A 169 15.06 -6.17 17.44
C TYR A 169 15.37 -4.71 17.76
N ARG A 170 16.66 -4.37 17.91
CA ARG A 170 17.11 -3.01 18.23
C ARG A 170 16.76 -2.00 17.13
N LYS A 171 16.75 -2.44 15.86
CA LYS A 171 16.28 -1.63 14.74
C LYS A 171 14.79 -1.30 14.85
N LEU A 172 13.97 -2.26 15.30
CA LEU A 172 12.52 -2.08 15.45
C LEU A 172 12.16 -1.32 16.74
N TYR A 173 12.91 -1.54 17.80
CA TYR A 173 12.63 -1.02 19.14
C TYR A 173 13.86 -0.35 19.76
N PRO A 174 14.36 0.76 19.17
CA PRO A 174 15.65 1.36 19.54
C PRO A 174 15.73 1.89 20.98
N MET A 175 14.57 2.09 21.62
CA MET A 175 14.51 2.59 23.02
C MET A 175 14.15 1.51 24.03
N SER A 176 14.04 0.25 23.59
CA SER A 176 13.71 -0.88 24.48
C SER A 176 14.96 -1.58 24.97
N GLN A 177 14.83 -2.30 26.11
CA GLN A 177 15.86 -3.22 26.59
C GLN A 177 15.93 -4.44 25.66
N ASP A 178 17.09 -5.08 25.59
CA ASP A 178 17.25 -6.31 24.80
C ASP A 178 16.28 -7.40 25.27
N PRO A 179 15.75 -8.20 24.35
CA PRO A 179 14.83 -9.28 24.67
C PRO A 179 15.55 -10.39 25.47
N LEU A 180 14.81 -11.08 26.32
CA LEU A 180 15.33 -12.24 27.06
C LEU A 180 15.53 -13.46 26.13
N PHE A 181 14.62 -13.63 25.17
CA PHE A 181 14.67 -14.66 24.13
C PHE A 181 13.68 -14.30 23.01
N TRP A 182 13.73 -15.08 21.94
CA TRP A 182 12.81 -14.94 20.79
C TRP A 182 12.35 -16.28 20.26
N ILE A 183 11.26 -16.27 19.54
CA ILE A 183 10.72 -17.43 18.84
C ILE A 183 10.54 -17.02 17.37
N HIS A 184 11.23 -17.74 16.48
CA HIS A 184 11.03 -17.60 15.04
C HIS A 184 9.85 -18.47 14.62
N LEU A 185 8.79 -17.83 14.15
CA LEU A 185 7.56 -18.51 13.74
C LEU A 185 7.59 -18.79 12.25
N ASN A 186 7.33 -20.04 11.89
CA ASN A 186 7.06 -20.47 10.53
C ASN A 186 5.99 -21.57 10.58
N ILE A 187 4.74 -21.16 10.69
CA ILE A 187 3.58 -22.04 10.88
C ILE A 187 2.81 -22.07 9.56
N ASP A 188 2.48 -23.25 9.09
CA ASP A 188 1.76 -23.51 7.84
C ASP A 188 0.34 -24.09 8.05
N PHE A 189 0.02 -24.48 9.27
CA PHE A 189 -1.29 -25.03 9.63
C PHE A 189 -1.70 -24.60 11.05
N PRO A 190 -2.97 -24.23 11.31
CA PRO A 190 -4.11 -24.13 10.37
C PRO A 190 -4.13 -22.87 9.50
N PHE A 191 -3.18 -21.98 9.69
CA PHE A 191 -3.01 -20.74 8.91
C PHE A 191 -1.52 -20.42 8.76
N TYR A 192 -1.19 -19.72 7.71
CA TYR A 192 0.19 -19.26 7.49
C TYR A 192 0.53 -18.12 8.46
N LEU A 193 1.57 -18.34 9.25
CA LEU A 193 2.11 -17.32 10.15
C LEU A 193 3.64 -17.36 10.11
N LYS A 194 4.24 -16.29 9.62
CA LYS A 194 5.69 -16.07 9.67
C LYS A 194 5.99 -14.81 10.45
N GLY A 195 7.00 -14.86 11.29
CA GLY A 195 7.39 -13.73 12.11
C GLY A 195 8.40 -14.09 13.19
N ILE A 196 8.74 -13.11 14.01
CA ILE A 196 9.59 -13.29 15.19
C ILE A 196 8.85 -12.66 16.36
N VAL A 197 8.69 -13.43 17.44
CA VAL A 197 8.13 -12.93 18.71
C VAL A 197 9.29 -12.78 19.68
N TYR A 198 9.45 -11.59 20.23
CA TYR A 198 10.47 -11.26 21.24
C TYR A 198 9.82 -11.13 22.61
N PHE A 199 10.54 -11.57 23.66
CA PHE A 199 10.09 -11.58 25.05
C PHE A 199 11.04 -10.84 25.97
#